data_be028fa57f574624d903fc8ba2327bb1
#
_entry.id   be028fa57f574624d903fc8ba2327bb1
#
_cell.length_a   1.000
_cell.length_b   1.000
_cell.length_c   1.000
_cell.angle_alpha   90.00
_cell.angle_beta   90.00
_cell.angle_gamma   90.00
#
_symmetry.space_group_name_H-M   'P 1'
#
loop_
_entity.id
_entity.type
_entity.pdbx_description
1 polymer ?
#
loop_
_entity_poly.entity_id
_entity_poly.type
_entity_poly.pdbx_seq_one_letter_code
_entity_poly.pdbx_strand_id
1 'polypeptide(L)'
;MTDPTTMARSILCRISLSTGDLDATIRIPAPHDNGVQKKLAGADGENVQTRRITTMGISTLTLKTRLLAGIAAIGAMALAAPAAQADAVADFYKNKQLRILVGYGAGGGYDTVTRLVGKHLSKHIPGNPTVVVQNMPGAGSMKVANFLFNAAPKDGSTLGVFAASTALEPLFGNDKAKYDPRKFAWVGSMHQDTASLGIWNGGGQNIKTLDDILAMKKNGTLKEIVFGSTSPAAITSQHPLVIKNYFDLPIKVIYGYKGTKGVSLAMQRGEVVAMGGMFESSVKGAFRGHVEAGNLKVFVQFGPDRAVDYFGDATRLYDRLKSPEDRQVMDVIFRQTQLARPLAAPPGTPANRVAALRKAMLAAIADPALKADAAKSKLEFAPLNGDEAQALLEKFYATPPELIKKAMALIGRK
;
A
#
# COMPACT_ATOMS: atom_id res chain seq x y z
N MET A 1 25.09 43.60 -23.92
CA MET A 1 24.56 44.57 -22.95
C MET A 1 23.64 43.80 -22.02
N THR A 2 24.22 43.49 -20.92
CA THR A 2 23.79 43.41 -19.50
C THR A 2 22.68 42.44 -19.12
N ASP A 3 23.17 41.31 -18.58
CA ASP A 3 22.62 40.52 -17.47
C ASP A 3 22.34 41.38 -16.21
N PRO A 4 21.51 41.04 -15.24
CA PRO A 4 21.92 40.05 -14.25
C PRO A 4 20.83 39.16 -13.59
N THR A 5 21.21 37.90 -13.42
CA THR A 5 21.04 36.97 -12.29
C THR A 5 20.57 37.50 -10.94
N THR A 6 19.64 36.81 -10.32
CA THR A 6 19.52 36.76 -8.84
C THR A 6 19.29 35.33 -8.37
N MET A 7 20.33 34.76 -7.77
CA MET A 7 20.32 33.51 -7.03
C MET A 7 19.53 33.63 -5.72
N ALA A 8 18.57 32.74 -5.48
CA ALA A 8 18.03 32.45 -4.17
C ALA A 8 18.89 31.34 -3.53
N ARG A 9 19.61 31.67 -2.47
CA ARG A 9 20.36 30.71 -1.63
C ARG A 9 19.44 30.12 -0.57
N SER A 10 19.27 28.81 -0.62
CA SER A 10 18.74 28.00 0.48
C SER A 10 19.74 27.97 1.64
N ILE A 11 19.30 28.33 2.83
CA ILE A 11 20.07 28.16 4.07
C ILE A 11 19.56 26.90 4.76
N LEU A 12 20.35 25.83 4.71
CA LEU A 12 20.22 24.66 5.60
C LEU A 12 20.69 25.05 7.00
N CYS A 13 19.81 24.99 7.96
CA CYS A 13 20.16 25.10 9.38
C CYS A 13 20.44 23.69 9.93
N ARG A 14 21.71 23.34 10.11
CA ARG A 14 22.15 22.18 10.90
C ARG A 14 22.22 22.63 12.36
N ILE A 15 21.42 22.02 13.22
CA ILE A 15 21.55 22.19 14.68
C ILE A 15 22.50 21.10 15.17
N SER A 16 23.69 21.51 15.60
CA SER A 16 24.63 20.71 16.40
C SER A 16 24.54 21.18 17.84
N LEU A 17 24.16 20.31 18.75
CA LEU A 17 24.17 20.59 20.19
C LEU A 17 25.56 20.26 20.74
N SER A 18 26.31 21.29 21.08
CA SER A 18 27.54 21.22 21.91
C SER A 18 27.28 22.02 23.18
N THR A 19 27.53 21.38 24.31
CA THR A 19 27.41 21.95 25.66
C THR A 19 28.52 22.96 25.94
N GLY A 20 28.13 24.21 26.25
CA GLY A 20 29.03 25.25 26.75
C GLY A 20 28.72 26.63 26.17
N ASP A 21 28.41 27.56 27.09
CA ASP A 21 28.24 29.01 26.96
C ASP A 21 26.90 29.54 26.37
N LEU A 22 26.10 30.03 27.34
CA LEU A 22 24.93 30.86 27.14
C LEU A 22 25.35 32.34 27.00
N ASP A 23 25.39 32.83 25.74
CA ASP A 23 25.27 34.26 25.48
C ASP A 23 24.53 34.45 24.14
N ALA A 24 23.19 34.51 24.21
CA ALA A 24 22.33 34.76 23.07
C ALA A 24 21.78 36.18 23.12
N THR A 25 22.42 37.10 22.43
CA THR A 25 21.88 38.47 22.24
C THR A 25 20.80 38.42 21.13
N ILE A 26 19.55 38.50 21.50
CA ILE A 26 18.44 38.65 20.54
C ILE A 26 18.38 40.10 20.08
N ARG A 27 18.73 40.42 18.85
CA ARG A 27 18.47 41.68 18.19
C ARG A 27 17.07 41.65 17.58
N ILE A 28 16.19 42.52 18.08
CA ILE A 28 14.88 42.82 17.49
C ILE A 28 15.09 43.95 16.45
N PRO A 29 14.64 43.81 15.18
CA PRO A 29 14.68 44.92 14.23
C PRO A 29 13.62 45.97 14.58
N ALA A 30 14.01 47.26 14.50
CA ALA A 30 13.16 48.41 14.72
C ALA A 30 12.12 48.56 13.57
N PRO A 31 10.93 49.10 13.86
CA PRO A 31 9.94 49.37 12.83
C PRO A 31 10.28 50.60 12.00
N HIS A 32 10.03 50.53 10.69
CA HIS A 32 10.17 51.62 9.74
C HIS A 32 9.15 52.74 10.04
N ASP A 33 9.69 53.92 10.15
CA ASP A 33 8.98 55.19 10.28
C ASP A 33 8.47 55.66 8.90
N ASN A 34 7.18 55.91 8.77
CA ASN A 34 6.61 56.67 7.65
C ASN A 34 5.92 57.92 8.24
N GLY A 35 6.58 59.04 7.98
CA GLY A 35 6.23 60.34 8.49
C GLY A 35 4.85 60.84 8.08
N VAL A 36 4.22 61.51 9.01
CA VAL A 36 3.28 62.61 8.76
C VAL A 36 3.55 63.72 9.78
N GLN A 37 4.21 64.79 9.35
CA GLN A 37 4.21 66.09 10.05
C GLN A 37 2.88 66.79 9.82
N LYS A 38 2.27 67.34 10.90
CA LYS A 38 1.69 68.69 10.88
C LYS A 38 1.29 69.19 12.28
N LYS A 39 1.98 70.29 12.62
CA LYS A 39 1.50 71.50 13.35
C LYS A 39 0.44 71.35 14.42
N LEU A 40 0.77 71.80 15.62
CA LEU A 40 0.15 73.04 16.15
C LEU A 40 0.94 73.50 17.41
N ALA A 41 1.17 74.82 17.39
CA ALA A 41 1.83 75.55 18.48
C ALA A 41 0.81 76.04 19.53
N GLY A 42 1.25 76.22 20.78
CA GLY A 42 0.69 77.22 21.60
C GLY A 42 0.07 76.75 22.92
N ALA A 43 0.63 77.20 23.97
CA ALA A 43 0.07 77.74 25.20
C ALA A 43 0.52 77.06 26.51
N ASP A 44 1.36 77.80 27.21
CA ASP A 44 1.34 78.21 28.62
C ASP A 44 1.20 77.17 29.73
N GLY A 45 2.13 77.32 30.62
CA GLY A 45 2.43 76.73 31.89
C GLY A 45 1.32 76.39 32.80
N GLU A 46 1.50 75.32 33.52
CA GLU A 46 1.11 75.24 34.91
C GLU A 46 1.80 74.06 35.62
N ASN A 47 2.13 74.33 36.83
CA ASN A 47 2.74 73.64 37.94
C ASN A 47 2.29 72.16 38.07
N VAL A 48 3.18 71.16 37.84
CA VAL A 48 2.87 69.77 38.19
C VAL A 48 3.76 69.31 39.34
N GLN A 49 3.13 69.08 40.45
CA GLN A 49 3.68 68.43 41.61
C GLN A 49 4.22 67.03 41.27
N THR A 50 5.47 66.82 41.64
CA THR A 50 6.17 65.52 41.53
C THR A 50 5.52 64.49 42.47
N ARG A 51 4.62 63.63 41.96
CA ARG A 51 4.21 62.44 42.69
C ARG A 51 5.33 61.39 42.56
N ARG A 52 5.94 61.02 43.65
CA ARG A 52 6.84 59.89 43.79
C ARG A 52 6.09 58.61 43.41
N ILE A 53 6.43 58.03 42.31
CA ILE A 53 5.98 56.68 42.00
C ILE A 53 6.88 55.69 42.77
N THR A 54 6.28 55.08 43.80
CA THR A 54 6.91 53.96 44.51
C THR A 54 6.98 52.79 43.57
N THR A 55 8.16 52.51 43.04
CA THR A 55 8.45 51.30 42.27
C THR A 55 8.31 50.11 43.22
N MET A 56 7.21 49.36 43.12
CA MET A 56 7.11 48.03 43.69
C MET A 56 8.14 47.16 42.97
N GLY A 57 9.21 46.79 43.64
CA GLY A 57 10.19 45.84 43.17
C GLY A 57 9.54 44.46 42.99
N ILE A 58 9.15 44.14 41.76
CA ILE A 58 8.77 42.77 41.43
C ILE A 58 10.08 41.99 41.39
N SER A 59 10.27 41.14 42.39
CA SER A 59 11.44 40.28 42.54
C SER A 59 11.60 39.43 41.25
N THR A 60 12.75 39.59 40.59
CA THR A 60 13.13 38.81 39.39
C THR A 60 13.09 37.30 39.62
N LEU A 61 13.05 36.86 40.88
CA LEU A 61 12.95 35.44 41.26
C LEU A 61 11.56 34.86 40.98
N THR A 62 10.48 35.67 41.12
CA THR A 62 9.10 35.20 40.84
C THR A 62 8.80 35.08 39.37
N LEU A 63 9.49 35.79 38.49
CA LEU A 63 9.31 35.71 37.04
C LEU A 63 9.98 34.42 36.47
N LYS A 64 11.17 34.10 36.98
CA LYS A 64 11.89 32.86 36.56
C LYS A 64 11.16 31.58 37.00
N THR A 65 10.59 31.55 38.20
CA THR A 65 9.79 30.39 38.67
C THR A 65 8.49 30.23 37.93
N ARG A 66 7.82 31.31 37.52
CA ARG A 66 6.61 31.22 36.67
C ARG A 66 6.90 30.77 35.24
N LEU A 67 8.03 31.17 34.66
CA LEU A 67 8.45 30.74 33.34
C LEU A 67 8.81 29.26 33.33
N LEU A 68 9.54 28.78 34.33
CA LEU A 68 9.89 27.33 34.45
C LEU A 68 8.65 26.46 34.72
N ALA A 69 7.69 26.93 35.51
CA ALA A 69 6.43 26.23 35.72
C ALA A 69 5.56 26.17 34.47
N GLY A 70 5.58 27.21 33.61
CA GLY A 70 4.90 27.22 32.31
C GLY A 70 5.49 26.22 31.32
N ILE A 71 6.83 26.13 31.23
CA ILE A 71 7.53 25.18 30.36
C ILE A 71 7.31 23.75 30.85
N ALA A 72 7.32 23.50 32.17
CA ALA A 72 7.03 22.19 32.74
C ALA A 72 5.57 21.75 32.49
N ALA A 73 4.61 22.66 32.52
CA ALA A 73 3.21 22.36 32.22
C ALA A 73 2.98 22.04 30.74
N ILE A 74 3.65 22.76 29.80
CA ILE A 74 3.61 22.47 28.35
C ILE A 74 4.28 21.14 28.08
N GLY A 75 5.41 20.81 28.69
CA GLY A 75 6.08 19.53 28.59
C GLY A 75 5.23 18.36 29.09
N ALA A 76 4.52 18.54 30.19
CA ALA A 76 3.61 17.53 30.75
C ALA A 76 2.37 17.29 29.86
N MET A 77 1.80 18.34 29.23
CA MET A 77 0.72 18.21 28.26
C MET A 77 1.15 17.49 26.97
N ALA A 78 2.37 17.72 26.49
CA ALA A 78 2.89 17.04 25.28
C ALA A 78 3.12 15.53 25.51
N LEU A 79 3.45 15.10 26.73
CA LEU A 79 3.61 13.70 27.11
C LEU A 79 2.29 12.97 27.39
N ALA A 80 1.23 13.67 27.76
CA ALA A 80 -0.09 13.10 28.05
C ALA A 80 -0.91 12.80 26.78
N ALA A 81 -0.65 13.50 25.66
CA ALA A 81 -1.43 13.37 24.43
C ALA A 81 -1.42 11.95 23.83
N PRO A 82 -0.27 11.21 23.74
CA PRO A 82 -0.28 9.86 23.19
C PRO A 82 -0.99 8.83 24.09
N ALA A 83 -0.99 8.99 25.40
CA ALA A 83 -1.69 8.09 26.31
C ALA A 83 -3.22 8.23 26.18
N ALA A 84 -3.75 9.46 26.16
CA ALA A 84 -5.18 9.71 25.98
C ALA A 84 -5.72 9.21 24.63
N GLN A 85 -4.91 9.26 23.57
CA GLN A 85 -5.29 8.70 22.26
C GLN A 85 -5.30 7.16 22.26
N ALA A 86 -4.39 6.52 22.96
CA ALA A 86 -4.35 5.06 23.08
C ALA A 86 -5.58 4.54 23.85
N ASP A 87 -5.98 5.21 24.91
CA ASP A 87 -7.18 4.89 25.70
C ASP A 87 -8.45 5.00 24.85
N ALA A 88 -8.60 6.08 24.07
CA ALA A 88 -9.75 6.27 23.17
C ALA A 88 -9.83 5.20 22.06
N VAL A 89 -8.70 4.66 21.59
CA VAL A 89 -8.68 3.56 20.62
C VAL A 89 -9.06 2.25 21.31
N ALA A 90 -8.53 2.00 22.52
CA ALA A 90 -8.85 0.81 23.29
C ALA A 90 -10.35 0.76 23.66
N ASP A 91 -10.91 1.86 24.09
CA ASP A 91 -12.34 1.98 24.41
C ASP A 91 -13.23 1.75 23.19
N PHE A 92 -12.81 2.27 22.02
CA PHE A 92 -13.56 2.03 20.78
C PHE A 92 -13.59 0.56 20.39
N TYR A 93 -12.47 -0.15 20.49
CA TYR A 93 -12.39 -1.56 20.05
C TYR A 93 -12.83 -2.56 21.12
N LYS A 94 -12.94 -2.16 22.38
CA LYS A 94 -13.41 -3.02 23.47
C LYS A 94 -14.80 -3.57 23.18
N ASN A 95 -14.92 -4.89 23.23
CA ASN A 95 -16.17 -5.63 22.92
C ASN A 95 -16.74 -5.40 21.50
N LYS A 96 -15.92 -4.91 20.56
CA LYS A 96 -16.29 -4.71 19.16
C LYS A 96 -15.84 -5.86 18.28
N GLN A 97 -16.46 -5.96 17.10
CA GLN A 97 -15.98 -6.79 16.01
C GLN A 97 -15.21 -5.91 15.02
N LEU A 98 -14.02 -6.34 14.64
CA LEU A 98 -13.29 -5.84 13.48
C LEU A 98 -13.55 -6.78 12.32
N ARG A 99 -14.28 -6.31 11.32
CA ARG A 99 -14.62 -7.07 10.12
C ARG A 99 -13.58 -6.86 9.03
N ILE A 100 -13.04 -7.95 8.48
CA ILE A 100 -12.12 -7.91 7.33
C ILE A 100 -12.81 -8.56 6.14
N LEU A 101 -13.12 -7.77 5.11
CA LEU A 101 -13.77 -8.23 3.88
C LEU A 101 -12.72 -8.69 2.88
N VAL A 102 -12.80 -9.94 2.43
CA VAL A 102 -11.91 -10.53 1.43
C VAL A 102 -12.61 -10.57 0.07
N GLY A 103 -12.03 -9.95 -0.96
CA GLY A 103 -12.61 -9.81 -2.30
C GLY A 103 -12.65 -11.09 -3.14
N TYR A 104 -12.32 -12.24 -2.55
CA TYR A 104 -12.25 -13.54 -3.22
C TYR A 104 -12.96 -14.63 -2.42
N GLY A 105 -13.18 -15.78 -3.06
CA GLY A 105 -13.80 -16.95 -2.42
C GLY A 105 -12.90 -17.60 -1.36
N ALA A 106 -13.50 -18.34 -0.46
CA ALA A 106 -12.84 -19.04 0.64
C ALA A 106 -11.81 -20.08 0.12
N GLY A 107 -10.69 -20.21 0.86
CA GLY A 107 -9.62 -21.18 0.59
C GLY A 107 -8.67 -20.77 -0.54
N GLY A 108 -8.82 -19.59 -1.13
CA GLY A 108 -7.82 -19.00 -2.03
C GLY A 108 -6.72 -18.27 -1.26
N GLY A 109 -5.62 -17.89 -1.94
CA GLY A 109 -4.47 -17.27 -1.29
C GLY A 109 -4.79 -15.98 -0.50
N TYR A 110 -5.68 -15.13 -0.99
CA TYR A 110 -6.14 -13.94 -0.25
C TYR A 110 -6.87 -14.31 1.04
N ASP A 111 -7.78 -15.28 0.98
CA ASP A 111 -8.55 -15.74 2.14
C ASP A 111 -7.67 -16.41 3.18
N THR A 112 -6.79 -17.31 2.74
CA THR A 112 -5.87 -18.05 3.63
C THR A 112 -4.94 -17.11 4.39
N VAL A 113 -4.28 -16.19 3.70
CA VAL A 113 -3.38 -15.20 4.32
C VAL A 113 -4.14 -14.27 5.27
N THR A 114 -5.33 -13.78 4.85
CA THR A 114 -6.13 -12.89 5.69
C THR A 114 -6.60 -13.57 6.97
N ARG A 115 -7.03 -14.84 6.91
CA ARG A 115 -7.45 -15.60 8.09
C ARG A 115 -6.29 -15.90 9.02
N LEU A 116 -5.12 -16.20 8.45
CA LEU A 116 -3.92 -16.44 9.25
C LEU A 116 -3.50 -15.18 10.03
N VAL A 117 -3.42 -14.03 9.35
CA VAL A 117 -3.13 -12.75 10.02
C VAL A 117 -4.26 -12.37 10.98
N GLY A 118 -5.51 -12.50 10.57
CA GLY A 118 -6.70 -12.16 11.38
C GLY A 118 -6.76 -12.94 12.70
N LYS A 119 -6.35 -14.21 12.71
CA LYS A 119 -6.26 -15.05 13.92
C LYS A 119 -5.34 -14.44 14.99
N HIS A 120 -4.27 -13.80 14.57
CA HIS A 120 -3.27 -13.23 15.49
C HIS A 120 -3.42 -11.71 15.68
N LEU A 121 -4.22 -11.03 14.87
CA LEU A 121 -4.31 -9.57 14.81
C LEU A 121 -4.94 -8.98 16.09
N SER A 122 -5.98 -9.62 16.64
CA SER A 122 -6.79 -9.11 17.75
C SER A 122 -5.95 -8.65 18.95
N LYS A 123 -5.03 -9.50 19.40
CA LYS A 123 -4.19 -9.24 20.59
C LYS A 123 -3.21 -8.07 20.44
N HIS A 124 -3.01 -7.58 19.21
CA HIS A 124 -2.15 -6.44 18.91
C HIS A 124 -2.93 -5.13 18.70
N ILE A 125 -4.27 -5.19 18.68
CA ILE A 125 -5.13 -4.02 18.61
C ILE A 125 -5.54 -3.61 20.03
N PRO A 126 -5.34 -2.35 20.46
CA PRO A 126 -5.85 -1.87 21.74
C PRO A 126 -7.35 -2.17 21.88
N GLY A 127 -7.79 -2.71 23.00
CA GLY A 127 -9.18 -3.14 23.23
C GLY A 127 -9.51 -4.56 22.76
N ASN A 128 -8.59 -5.27 22.11
CA ASN A 128 -8.70 -6.68 21.70
C ASN A 128 -10.02 -7.05 21.00
N PRO A 129 -10.40 -6.39 19.88
CA PRO A 129 -11.66 -6.66 19.19
C PRO A 129 -11.70 -8.08 18.64
N THR A 130 -12.88 -8.67 18.53
CA THR A 130 -13.05 -9.92 17.80
C THR A 130 -12.83 -9.71 16.31
N VAL A 131 -11.84 -10.35 15.70
CA VAL A 131 -11.58 -10.25 14.26
C VAL A 131 -12.43 -11.27 13.50
N VAL A 132 -13.26 -10.78 12.57
CA VAL A 132 -14.13 -11.61 11.74
C VAL A 132 -13.78 -11.44 10.27
N VAL A 133 -13.33 -12.51 9.61
CA VAL A 133 -13.00 -12.51 8.18
C VAL A 133 -14.18 -13.02 7.37
N GLN A 134 -14.67 -12.21 6.41
CA GLN A 134 -15.81 -12.50 5.56
C GLN A 134 -15.43 -12.40 4.08
N ASN A 135 -15.89 -13.34 3.27
CA ASN A 135 -15.66 -13.32 1.83
C ASN A 135 -16.74 -12.52 1.10
N MET A 136 -16.34 -11.60 0.21
CA MET A 136 -17.22 -10.82 -0.66
C MET A 136 -16.65 -10.85 -2.09
N PRO A 137 -16.68 -12.01 -2.76
CA PRO A 137 -16.14 -12.14 -4.12
C PRO A 137 -16.96 -11.35 -5.14
N GLY A 138 -16.30 -10.90 -6.20
CA GLY A 138 -16.96 -10.26 -7.34
C GLY A 138 -16.05 -9.28 -8.07
N ALA A 139 -16.16 -9.25 -9.40
CA ALA A 139 -15.46 -8.36 -10.31
C ALA A 139 -13.94 -8.26 -10.05
N GLY A 140 -13.26 -9.39 -9.78
CA GLY A 140 -11.82 -9.39 -9.46
C GLY A 140 -11.48 -8.66 -8.16
N SER A 141 -12.38 -8.67 -7.16
CA SER A 141 -12.35 -7.96 -5.89
C SER A 141 -12.80 -6.47 -5.90
N MET A 142 -13.13 -5.90 -7.06
CA MET A 142 -13.66 -4.53 -7.15
C MET A 142 -14.93 -4.32 -6.30
N LYS A 143 -15.73 -5.39 -6.09
CA LYS A 143 -16.91 -5.33 -5.21
C LYS A 143 -16.53 -4.88 -3.80
N VAL A 144 -15.45 -5.42 -3.22
CA VAL A 144 -14.95 -5.00 -1.89
C VAL A 144 -14.44 -3.57 -1.93
N ALA A 145 -13.64 -3.18 -2.94
CA ALA A 145 -13.10 -1.83 -3.04
C ALA A 145 -14.21 -0.78 -3.16
N ASN A 146 -15.21 -1.01 -4.03
CA ASN A 146 -16.37 -0.14 -4.16
C ASN A 146 -17.17 -0.04 -2.86
N PHE A 147 -17.43 -1.16 -2.19
CA PHE A 147 -18.15 -1.18 -0.91
C PHE A 147 -17.36 -0.43 0.17
N LEU A 148 -16.07 -0.72 0.29
CA LEU A 148 -15.19 -0.10 1.29
C LEU A 148 -15.13 1.42 1.14
N PHE A 149 -15.09 1.90 -0.10
CA PHE A 149 -14.97 3.32 -0.40
C PHE A 149 -16.29 4.08 -0.15
N ASN A 150 -17.42 3.50 -0.58
CA ASN A 150 -18.69 4.22 -0.69
C ASN A 150 -19.68 3.90 0.43
N ALA A 151 -19.64 2.70 1.03
CA ALA A 151 -20.72 2.19 1.89
C ALA A 151 -20.25 1.62 3.24
N ALA A 152 -18.97 1.31 3.42
CA ALA A 152 -18.48 0.78 4.68
C ALA A 152 -18.46 1.85 5.79
N PRO A 153 -18.68 1.48 7.06
CA PRO A 153 -18.49 2.39 8.19
C PRO A 153 -17.08 2.96 8.20
N LYS A 154 -16.97 4.29 8.35
CA LYS A 154 -15.69 5.02 8.33
C LYS A 154 -15.06 5.13 9.73
N ASP A 155 -15.45 4.27 10.64
CA ASP A 155 -15.06 4.31 12.04
C ASP A 155 -13.87 3.39 12.38
N GLY A 156 -13.34 2.64 11.42
CA GLY A 156 -12.24 1.69 11.61
C GLY A 156 -12.68 0.29 12.03
N SER A 157 -13.99 0.00 12.12
CA SER A 157 -14.52 -1.34 12.40
C SER A 157 -14.56 -2.28 11.20
N THR A 158 -14.30 -1.77 9.99
CA THR A 158 -14.32 -2.54 8.75
C THR A 158 -13.06 -2.27 7.93
N LEU A 159 -12.40 -3.34 7.50
CA LEU A 159 -11.25 -3.32 6.61
C LEU A 159 -11.56 -4.12 5.34
N GLY A 160 -10.82 -3.85 4.28
CA GLY A 160 -10.91 -4.59 3.02
C GLY A 160 -9.57 -5.15 2.59
N VAL A 161 -9.60 -6.38 2.08
CA VAL A 161 -8.49 -7.04 1.38
C VAL A 161 -8.94 -7.30 -0.05
N PHE A 162 -8.31 -6.66 -0.99
CA PHE A 162 -8.61 -6.76 -2.42
C PHE A 162 -7.31 -6.83 -3.23
N ALA A 163 -7.39 -7.18 -4.52
CA ALA A 163 -6.19 -7.31 -5.33
C ALA A 163 -5.51 -5.96 -5.56
N ALA A 164 -4.19 -5.96 -5.66
CA ALA A 164 -3.43 -4.79 -6.07
C ALA A 164 -3.87 -4.26 -7.44
N SER A 165 -4.21 -5.16 -8.40
CA SER A 165 -4.78 -4.76 -9.68
C SER A 165 -6.07 -3.94 -9.55
N THR A 166 -6.88 -4.22 -8.53
CA THR A 166 -8.07 -3.43 -8.23
C THR A 166 -7.72 -1.98 -7.92
N ALA A 167 -6.61 -1.72 -7.21
CA ALA A 167 -6.15 -0.36 -6.96
C ALA A 167 -5.69 0.38 -8.23
N LEU A 168 -5.38 -0.33 -9.32
CA LEU A 168 -5.01 0.27 -10.61
C LEU A 168 -6.18 0.38 -11.60
N GLU A 169 -7.34 -0.18 -11.30
CA GLU A 169 -8.49 -0.17 -12.21
C GLU A 169 -8.95 1.25 -12.63
N PRO A 170 -9.02 2.25 -11.73
CA PRO A 170 -9.30 3.63 -12.15
C PRO A 170 -8.21 4.20 -13.07
N LEU A 171 -6.94 3.87 -12.84
CA LEU A 171 -5.82 4.30 -13.68
C LEU A 171 -5.93 3.73 -15.10
N PHE A 172 -6.48 2.53 -15.23
CA PHE A 172 -6.75 1.86 -16.50
C PHE A 172 -8.14 2.20 -17.08
N GLY A 173 -8.76 3.28 -16.64
CA GLY A 173 -10.01 3.80 -17.20
C GLY A 173 -11.25 2.91 -16.97
N ASN A 174 -11.24 2.02 -15.97
CA ASN A 174 -12.39 1.18 -15.68
C ASN A 174 -13.50 1.99 -14.99
N ASP A 175 -14.57 2.29 -15.71
CA ASP A 175 -15.72 3.07 -15.24
C ASP A 175 -16.53 2.39 -14.11
N LYS A 176 -16.35 1.09 -13.90
CA LYS A 176 -16.96 0.33 -12.79
C LYS A 176 -16.19 0.47 -11.48
N ALA A 177 -14.99 1.02 -11.50
CA ALA A 177 -14.20 1.33 -10.31
C ALA A 177 -14.63 2.70 -9.75
N LYS A 178 -15.66 2.69 -8.89
CA LYS A 178 -16.24 3.91 -8.28
C LYS A 178 -15.52 4.29 -6.98
N TYR A 179 -14.20 4.37 -7.01
CA TYR A 179 -13.32 4.73 -5.89
C TYR A 179 -12.05 5.40 -6.40
N ASP A 180 -11.44 6.23 -5.57
CA ASP A 180 -10.08 6.71 -5.74
C ASP A 180 -9.18 5.96 -4.75
N PRO A 181 -8.30 5.06 -5.20
CA PRO A 181 -7.50 4.25 -4.30
C PRO A 181 -6.48 5.05 -3.49
N ARG A 182 -6.13 6.27 -3.93
CA ARG A 182 -5.24 7.18 -3.19
C ARG A 182 -5.89 7.71 -1.92
N LYS A 183 -7.23 7.64 -1.81
CA LYS A 183 -8.02 8.13 -0.66
C LYS A 183 -8.33 7.05 0.38
N PHE A 184 -8.04 5.79 0.12
CA PHE A 184 -8.14 4.77 1.17
C PHE A 184 -7.16 5.05 2.31
N ALA A 185 -7.55 4.73 3.53
CA ALA A 185 -6.62 4.69 4.64
C ALA A 185 -5.86 3.34 4.60
N TRP A 186 -4.73 3.31 3.91
CA TRP A 186 -3.93 2.09 3.78
C TRP A 186 -3.34 1.69 5.12
N VAL A 187 -3.70 0.50 5.58
CA VAL A 187 -3.09 -0.13 6.76
C VAL A 187 -1.72 -0.70 6.38
N GLY A 188 -1.61 -1.21 5.17
CA GLY A 188 -0.37 -1.71 4.57
C GLY A 188 -0.63 -2.84 3.59
N SER A 189 0.41 -3.61 3.27
CA SER A 189 0.30 -4.90 2.61
C SER A 189 0.84 -5.99 3.52
N MET A 190 0.08 -7.05 3.74
CA MET A 190 0.51 -8.16 4.58
C MET A 190 1.68 -8.94 3.96
N HIS A 191 1.85 -8.84 2.64
CA HIS A 191 2.91 -9.55 1.92
C HIS A 191 3.22 -8.86 0.59
N GLN A 192 4.50 -8.88 0.21
CA GLN A 192 4.99 -8.64 -1.15
C GLN A 192 5.20 -9.99 -1.81
N ASP A 193 4.88 -10.13 -3.09
CA ASP A 193 4.90 -11.45 -3.72
C ASP A 193 5.35 -11.36 -5.18
N THR A 194 5.76 -12.46 -5.76
CA THR A 194 6.05 -12.60 -7.18
C THR A 194 4.96 -13.45 -7.83
N ALA A 195 4.37 -12.93 -8.89
CA ALA A 195 3.36 -13.63 -9.64
C ALA A 195 3.96 -14.52 -10.74
N SER A 196 3.17 -15.53 -11.14
CA SER A 196 3.55 -16.50 -12.17
C SER A 196 2.35 -16.97 -12.99
N LEU A 197 2.63 -17.74 -14.04
CA LEU A 197 1.64 -18.53 -14.77
C LEU A 197 1.90 -20.01 -14.54
N GLY A 198 0.83 -20.75 -14.27
CA GLY A 198 0.87 -22.20 -14.13
C GLY A 198 0.09 -22.90 -15.23
N ILE A 199 0.57 -24.09 -15.61
CA ILE A 199 -0.06 -24.96 -16.60
C ILE A 199 -0.23 -26.36 -16.03
N TRP A 200 -1.38 -26.98 -16.30
CA TRP A 200 -1.74 -28.30 -15.84
C TRP A 200 -1.34 -29.36 -16.88
N ASN A 201 -0.56 -30.36 -16.47
CA ASN A 201 -0.09 -31.45 -17.33
C ASN A 201 0.47 -30.94 -18.67
N GLY A 202 1.23 -29.83 -18.64
CA GLY A 202 1.79 -29.22 -19.85
C GLY A 202 0.76 -28.76 -20.88
N GLY A 203 -0.52 -28.57 -20.48
CA GLY A 203 -1.61 -28.16 -21.36
C GLY A 203 -1.96 -29.20 -22.46
N GLY A 204 -1.58 -30.46 -22.28
CA GLY A 204 -1.70 -31.50 -23.28
C GLY A 204 -0.72 -31.37 -24.47
N GLN A 205 0.27 -30.48 -24.35
CA GLN A 205 1.27 -30.13 -25.38
C GLN A 205 2.72 -30.23 -24.87
N ASN A 206 2.92 -30.79 -23.66
CA ASN A 206 4.23 -30.89 -22.99
C ASN A 206 4.95 -29.54 -22.76
N ILE A 207 4.19 -28.47 -22.51
CA ILE A 207 4.71 -27.13 -22.20
C ILE A 207 5.32 -27.13 -20.80
N LYS A 208 6.58 -26.71 -20.68
CA LYS A 208 7.32 -26.57 -19.40
C LYS A 208 7.77 -25.14 -19.15
N THR A 209 8.05 -24.39 -20.22
CA THR A 209 8.59 -23.03 -20.19
C THR A 209 7.89 -22.14 -21.23
N LEU A 210 8.09 -20.83 -21.15
CA LEU A 210 7.67 -19.90 -22.21
C LEU A 210 8.43 -20.19 -23.51
N ASP A 211 9.69 -20.62 -23.42
CA ASP A 211 10.52 -20.89 -24.59
C ASP A 211 9.99 -22.09 -25.40
N ASP A 212 9.38 -23.09 -24.72
CA ASP A 212 8.67 -24.17 -25.42
C ASP A 212 7.51 -23.63 -26.28
N ILE A 213 6.72 -22.71 -25.68
CA ILE A 213 5.59 -22.06 -26.36
C ILE A 213 6.08 -21.29 -27.59
N LEU A 214 7.17 -20.52 -27.44
CA LEU A 214 7.74 -19.73 -28.54
C LEU A 214 8.30 -20.62 -29.64
N ALA A 215 8.94 -21.74 -29.30
CA ALA A 215 9.43 -22.73 -30.25
C ALA A 215 8.28 -23.41 -31.01
N MET A 216 7.22 -23.83 -30.28
CA MET A 216 6.02 -24.45 -30.89
C MET A 216 5.28 -23.46 -31.79
N LYS A 217 5.20 -22.15 -31.41
CA LYS A 217 4.65 -21.12 -32.28
C LYS A 217 5.45 -21.01 -33.59
N LYS A 218 6.78 -20.93 -33.48
CA LYS A 218 7.68 -20.82 -34.63
C LYS A 218 7.53 -22.01 -35.59
N ASN A 219 7.31 -23.20 -35.05
CA ASN A 219 7.17 -24.45 -35.84
C ASN A 219 5.71 -24.70 -36.29
N GLY A 220 4.74 -23.83 -35.96
CA GLY A 220 3.34 -24.00 -36.32
C GLY A 220 2.60 -25.13 -35.60
N THR A 221 3.16 -25.64 -34.48
CA THR A 221 2.59 -26.80 -33.74
C THR A 221 1.81 -26.36 -32.48
N LEU A 222 1.89 -25.08 -32.09
CA LEU A 222 1.24 -24.55 -30.90
C LEU A 222 -0.29 -24.52 -31.07
N LYS A 223 -0.99 -25.22 -30.18
CA LYS A 223 -2.46 -25.17 -30.08
C LYS A 223 -2.88 -24.08 -29.08
N GLU A 224 -4.16 -23.69 -29.11
CA GLU A 224 -4.74 -22.73 -28.16
C GLU A 224 -4.51 -23.15 -26.71
N ILE A 225 -4.08 -22.21 -25.89
CA ILE A 225 -3.90 -22.41 -24.44
C ILE A 225 -5.06 -21.71 -23.72
N VAL A 226 -5.91 -22.48 -23.04
CA VAL A 226 -7.10 -21.97 -22.35
C VAL A 226 -6.78 -21.70 -20.88
N PHE A 227 -6.87 -20.43 -20.48
CA PHE A 227 -6.67 -19.97 -19.11
C PHE A 227 -8.00 -19.77 -18.38
N GLY A 228 -8.06 -20.16 -17.10
CA GLY A 228 -9.14 -19.79 -16.20
C GLY A 228 -8.84 -18.49 -15.47
N SER A 229 -9.85 -17.63 -15.30
CA SER A 229 -9.72 -16.34 -14.63
C SER A 229 -10.96 -15.97 -13.80
N THR A 230 -10.77 -15.09 -12.82
CA THR A 230 -11.86 -14.60 -11.98
C THR A 230 -12.66 -13.47 -12.65
N SER A 231 -12.00 -12.57 -13.36
CA SER A 231 -12.62 -11.47 -14.12
C SER A 231 -11.61 -10.78 -15.04
N PRO A 232 -12.06 -9.95 -16.01
CA PRO A 232 -11.16 -9.14 -16.83
C PRO A 232 -10.26 -8.19 -16.05
N ALA A 233 -10.71 -7.71 -14.89
CA ALA A 233 -9.97 -6.81 -14.01
C ALA A 233 -8.94 -7.49 -13.11
N ALA A 234 -8.91 -8.83 -13.07
CA ALA A 234 -8.04 -9.58 -12.18
C ALA A 234 -6.68 -9.88 -12.81
N ILE A 235 -5.64 -9.99 -11.97
CA ILE A 235 -4.31 -10.43 -12.40
C ILE A 235 -4.33 -11.83 -13.03
N THR A 236 -5.32 -12.67 -12.70
CA THR A 236 -5.53 -13.99 -13.32
C THR A 236 -5.86 -13.91 -14.80
N SER A 237 -6.30 -12.75 -15.32
CA SER A 237 -6.49 -12.48 -16.74
C SER A 237 -5.44 -11.54 -17.31
N GLN A 238 -5.06 -10.48 -16.55
CA GLN A 238 -4.09 -9.49 -17.04
C GLN A 238 -2.76 -10.16 -17.40
N HIS A 239 -2.24 -11.05 -16.55
CA HIS A 239 -0.94 -11.70 -16.78
C HIS A 239 -0.91 -12.60 -18.01
N PRO A 240 -1.86 -13.53 -18.25
CA PRO A 240 -1.88 -14.28 -19.51
C PRO A 240 -2.14 -13.40 -20.74
N LEU A 241 -2.93 -12.32 -20.61
CA LEU A 241 -3.13 -11.37 -21.71
C LEU A 241 -1.86 -10.62 -22.08
N VAL A 242 -0.99 -10.30 -21.11
CA VAL A 242 0.31 -9.69 -21.38
C VAL A 242 1.15 -10.61 -22.28
N ILE A 243 1.33 -11.88 -21.93
CA ILE A 243 2.12 -12.78 -22.78
C ILE A 243 1.43 -13.08 -24.13
N LYS A 244 0.09 -13.16 -24.15
CA LYS A 244 -0.68 -13.24 -25.37
C LYS A 244 -0.34 -12.12 -26.33
N ASN A 245 -0.50 -10.87 -25.88
CA ASN A 245 -0.41 -9.68 -26.73
C ASN A 245 1.05 -9.31 -27.04
N TYR A 246 1.98 -9.55 -26.09
CA TYR A 246 3.40 -9.25 -26.28
C TYR A 246 4.08 -10.22 -27.26
N PHE A 247 3.73 -11.52 -27.17
CA PHE A 247 4.32 -12.55 -28.03
C PHE A 247 3.37 -13.04 -29.13
N ASP A 248 2.18 -12.45 -29.27
CA ASP A 248 1.14 -12.84 -30.24
C ASP A 248 0.85 -14.35 -30.14
N LEU A 249 0.38 -14.81 -28.96
CA LEU A 249 0.13 -16.23 -28.69
C LEU A 249 -1.36 -16.57 -28.77
N PRO A 250 -1.73 -17.81 -29.22
CA PRO A 250 -3.11 -18.28 -29.25
C PRO A 250 -3.61 -18.60 -27.81
N ILE A 251 -3.86 -17.58 -27.03
CA ILE A 251 -4.36 -17.72 -25.65
C ILE A 251 -5.82 -17.28 -25.59
N LYS A 252 -6.65 -18.10 -24.95
CA LYS A 252 -8.04 -17.81 -24.60
C LYS A 252 -8.19 -17.73 -23.10
N VAL A 253 -8.97 -16.76 -22.60
CA VAL A 253 -9.25 -16.60 -21.15
C VAL A 253 -10.72 -16.79 -20.90
N ILE A 254 -11.07 -17.73 -20.01
CA ILE A 254 -12.43 -18.00 -19.54
C ILE A 254 -12.61 -17.36 -18.15
N TYR A 255 -13.63 -16.54 -17.99
CA TYR A 255 -13.91 -15.76 -16.79
C TYR A 255 -15.01 -16.39 -15.93
N GLY A 256 -15.14 -15.87 -14.68
CA GLY A 256 -16.27 -16.19 -13.80
C GLY A 256 -15.93 -17.07 -12.61
N TYR A 257 -14.71 -17.55 -12.49
CA TYR A 257 -14.29 -18.33 -11.32
C TYR A 257 -14.23 -17.44 -10.04
N LYS A 258 -14.69 -17.96 -8.90
CA LYS A 258 -14.77 -17.19 -7.64
C LYS A 258 -13.43 -16.93 -6.95
N GLY A 259 -12.33 -17.53 -7.43
CA GLY A 259 -10.97 -17.41 -6.90
C GLY A 259 -10.05 -18.46 -7.51
N THR A 260 -8.76 -18.41 -7.14
CA THR A 260 -7.74 -19.35 -7.67
C THR A 260 -8.06 -20.82 -7.36
N LYS A 261 -8.69 -21.11 -6.22
CA LYS A 261 -9.16 -22.47 -5.92
C LYS A 261 -10.19 -22.95 -6.94
N GLY A 262 -11.14 -22.09 -7.36
CA GLY A 262 -12.12 -22.43 -8.40
C GLY A 262 -11.47 -22.72 -9.76
N VAL A 263 -10.45 -21.94 -10.13
CA VAL A 263 -9.66 -22.19 -11.35
C VAL A 263 -8.88 -23.50 -11.24
N SER A 264 -8.24 -23.78 -10.10
CA SER A 264 -7.52 -25.05 -9.88
C SER A 264 -8.42 -26.26 -10.04
N LEU A 265 -9.65 -26.22 -9.49
CA LEU A 265 -10.61 -27.30 -9.67
C LEU A 265 -11.05 -27.47 -11.14
N ALA A 266 -11.20 -26.36 -11.89
CA ALA A 266 -11.50 -26.39 -13.30
C ALA A 266 -10.34 -26.99 -14.13
N MET A 267 -9.10 -26.73 -13.76
CA MET A 267 -7.91 -27.36 -14.37
C MET A 267 -7.90 -28.86 -14.14
N GLN A 268 -8.21 -29.32 -12.92
CA GLN A 268 -8.30 -30.74 -12.59
C GLN A 268 -9.41 -31.47 -13.37
N ARG A 269 -10.51 -30.77 -13.70
CA ARG A 269 -11.61 -31.31 -14.53
C ARG A 269 -11.38 -31.17 -16.04
N GLY A 270 -10.28 -30.54 -16.46
CA GLY A 270 -9.96 -30.31 -17.87
C GLY A 270 -10.78 -29.20 -18.55
N GLU A 271 -11.51 -28.36 -17.79
CA GLU A 271 -12.25 -27.22 -18.36
C GLU A 271 -11.32 -26.12 -18.88
N VAL A 272 -10.20 -25.92 -18.23
CA VAL A 272 -9.10 -25.03 -18.60
C VAL A 272 -7.78 -25.72 -18.31
N VAL A 273 -6.70 -25.32 -18.99
CA VAL A 273 -5.40 -25.97 -18.81
C VAL A 273 -4.37 -25.10 -18.10
N ALA A 274 -4.65 -23.80 -17.93
CA ALA A 274 -3.69 -22.87 -17.36
C ALA A 274 -4.35 -21.82 -16.47
N MET A 275 -3.55 -21.20 -15.59
CA MET A 275 -3.96 -20.15 -14.69
C MET A 275 -2.88 -19.07 -14.60
N GLY A 276 -3.34 -17.80 -14.59
CA GLY A 276 -2.50 -16.64 -14.33
C GLY A 276 -2.60 -16.12 -12.90
N GLY A 277 -1.71 -15.19 -12.56
CA GLY A 277 -1.75 -14.50 -11.26
C GLY A 277 -1.50 -15.43 -10.07
N MET A 278 -0.72 -16.49 -10.26
CA MET A 278 -0.29 -17.38 -9.19
C MET A 278 0.87 -16.73 -8.44
N PHE A 279 0.63 -16.36 -7.20
CA PHE A 279 1.69 -15.84 -6.33
C PHE A 279 2.58 -16.97 -5.80
N GLU A 280 3.87 -16.69 -5.58
CA GLU A 280 4.82 -17.62 -4.96
C GLU A 280 4.26 -18.21 -3.66
N SER A 281 3.69 -17.36 -2.79
CA SER A 281 3.05 -17.78 -1.55
C SER A 281 1.91 -18.78 -1.76
N SER A 282 1.15 -18.66 -2.86
CA SER A 282 0.09 -19.60 -3.22
C SER A 282 0.64 -20.91 -3.78
N VAL A 283 1.72 -20.83 -4.55
CA VAL A 283 2.39 -22.02 -5.14
C VAL A 283 3.04 -22.86 -4.05
N LYS A 284 3.73 -22.21 -3.11
CA LYS A 284 4.31 -22.86 -1.91
C LYS A 284 3.26 -23.40 -0.93
N GLY A 285 2.07 -22.80 -0.91
CA GLY A 285 0.97 -23.14 0.00
C GLY A 285 -0.11 -23.99 -0.68
N ALA A 286 -1.17 -23.33 -1.17
CA ALA A 286 -2.40 -24.01 -1.64
C ALA A 286 -2.19 -24.93 -2.85
N PHE A 287 -1.19 -24.67 -3.71
CA PHE A 287 -0.91 -25.46 -4.91
C PHE A 287 0.27 -26.42 -4.76
N ARG A 288 0.94 -26.42 -3.61
CA ARG A 288 2.16 -27.20 -3.37
C ARG A 288 2.01 -28.67 -3.76
N GLY A 289 0.95 -29.33 -3.31
CA GLY A 289 0.72 -30.74 -3.59
C GLY A 289 0.60 -31.05 -5.09
N HIS A 290 0.04 -30.14 -5.87
CA HIS A 290 -0.06 -30.29 -7.32
C HIS A 290 1.28 -30.06 -8.03
N VAL A 291 2.10 -29.14 -7.51
CA VAL A 291 3.45 -28.89 -8.03
C VAL A 291 4.38 -30.05 -7.71
N GLU A 292 4.38 -30.53 -6.47
CA GLU A 292 5.19 -31.68 -6.02
C GLU A 292 4.81 -32.98 -6.75
N ALA A 293 3.52 -33.15 -7.08
CA ALA A 293 3.03 -34.27 -7.88
C ALA A 293 3.32 -34.13 -9.41
N GLY A 294 3.90 -33.00 -9.83
CA GLY A 294 4.18 -32.72 -11.25
C GLY A 294 2.96 -32.36 -12.10
N ASN A 295 1.76 -32.33 -11.53
CA ASN A 295 0.52 -32.01 -12.27
C ASN A 295 0.44 -30.53 -12.66
N LEU A 296 0.94 -29.63 -11.79
CA LEU A 296 0.97 -28.19 -12.01
C LEU A 296 2.41 -27.71 -12.17
N LYS A 297 2.75 -27.16 -13.31
CA LYS A 297 4.05 -26.55 -13.60
C LYS A 297 3.94 -25.05 -13.68
N VAL A 298 4.79 -24.31 -12.98
CA VAL A 298 5.03 -22.88 -13.25
C VAL A 298 5.90 -22.81 -14.50
N PHE A 299 5.48 -22.05 -15.52
CA PHE A 299 6.20 -21.96 -16.79
C PHE A 299 6.65 -20.54 -17.16
N VAL A 300 6.05 -19.50 -16.50
CA VAL A 300 6.49 -18.10 -16.60
C VAL A 300 6.45 -17.47 -15.20
N GLN A 301 7.46 -16.67 -14.89
CA GLN A 301 7.53 -15.86 -13.69
C GLN A 301 7.72 -14.36 -14.01
N PHE A 302 7.15 -13.50 -13.19
CA PHE A 302 7.06 -12.06 -13.42
C PHE A 302 7.87 -11.23 -12.42
N GLY A 303 8.90 -11.80 -11.79
CA GLY A 303 9.76 -11.05 -10.87
C GLY A 303 10.55 -9.96 -11.60
N PRO A 304 10.31 -8.66 -11.36
CA PRO A 304 10.98 -7.59 -12.07
C PRO A 304 12.47 -7.48 -11.73
N ASP A 305 12.83 -7.78 -10.50
CA ASP A 305 14.17 -7.55 -9.97
C ASP A 305 14.99 -8.84 -9.85
N ARG A 306 14.34 -9.99 -9.58
CA ARG A 306 15.00 -11.30 -9.46
C ARG A 306 14.09 -12.46 -9.89
N ALA A 307 14.69 -13.57 -10.24
CA ALA A 307 13.98 -14.84 -10.37
C ALA A 307 13.59 -15.39 -8.98
N VAL A 308 12.59 -16.27 -8.98
CA VAL A 308 12.16 -17.03 -7.79
C VAL A 308 12.63 -18.47 -7.96
N ASP A 309 13.57 -18.89 -7.14
CA ASP A 309 14.20 -20.23 -7.24
C ASP A 309 13.18 -21.36 -7.11
N TYR A 310 12.13 -21.18 -6.30
CA TYR A 310 11.05 -22.18 -6.14
C TYR A 310 10.27 -22.46 -7.43
N PHE A 311 10.34 -21.58 -8.41
CA PHE A 311 9.70 -21.78 -9.73
C PHE A 311 10.56 -22.58 -10.70
N GLY A 312 11.75 -23.01 -10.28
CA GLY A 312 12.67 -23.85 -11.07
C GLY A 312 13.05 -23.21 -12.40
N ASP A 313 12.86 -23.95 -13.48
CA ASP A 313 13.18 -23.55 -14.85
C ASP A 313 12.14 -22.62 -15.53
N ALA A 314 11.14 -22.11 -14.77
CA ALA A 314 10.16 -21.18 -15.31
C ALA A 314 10.81 -19.93 -15.92
N THR A 315 10.52 -19.67 -17.19
CA THR A 315 11.10 -18.51 -17.89
C THR A 315 10.74 -17.20 -17.17
N ARG A 316 11.75 -16.40 -16.84
CA ARG A 316 11.51 -15.05 -16.34
C ARG A 316 11.16 -14.11 -17.49
N LEU A 317 9.95 -13.51 -17.45
CA LEU A 317 9.48 -12.63 -18.54
C LEU A 317 10.46 -11.50 -18.84
N TYR A 318 11.03 -10.90 -17.79
CA TYR A 318 11.93 -9.74 -17.92
C TYR A 318 13.22 -10.04 -18.71
N ASP A 319 13.61 -11.31 -18.82
CA ASP A 319 14.77 -11.73 -19.62
C ASP A 319 14.39 -11.91 -21.10
N ARG A 320 13.13 -11.78 -21.47
CA ARG A 320 12.61 -11.89 -22.84
C ARG A 320 12.07 -10.56 -23.39
N LEU A 321 12.27 -9.46 -22.66
CA LEU A 321 11.87 -8.13 -23.10
C LEU A 321 12.86 -7.60 -24.15
N LYS A 322 12.33 -6.90 -25.16
CA LYS A 322 13.08 -6.46 -26.34
C LYS A 322 13.69 -5.08 -26.19
N SER A 323 13.17 -4.25 -25.26
CA SER A 323 13.60 -2.86 -25.09
C SER A 323 13.50 -2.38 -23.64
N PRO A 324 14.22 -1.30 -23.28
CA PRO A 324 14.03 -0.61 -21.99
C PRO A 324 12.61 -0.08 -21.80
N GLU A 325 11.93 0.33 -22.87
CA GLU A 325 10.54 0.78 -22.82
C GLU A 325 9.59 -0.36 -22.45
N ASP A 326 9.77 -1.54 -23.04
CA ASP A 326 9.00 -2.74 -22.68
C ASP A 326 9.12 -3.01 -21.17
N ARG A 327 10.32 -2.84 -20.61
CA ARG A 327 10.53 -2.98 -19.16
C ARG A 327 9.70 -1.99 -18.36
N GLN A 328 9.66 -0.72 -18.76
CA GLN A 328 8.85 0.30 -18.08
C GLN A 328 7.35 -0.04 -18.16
N VAL A 329 6.86 -0.50 -19.31
CA VAL A 329 5.48 -0.92 -19.49
C VAL A 329 5.15 -2.15 -18.62
N MET A 330 6.04 -3.14 -18.57
CA MET A 330 5.87 -4.32 -17.71
C MET A 330 5.90 -3.96 -16.22
N ASP A 331 6.71 -2.97 -15.82
CA ASP A 331 6.76 -2.47 -14.45
C ASP A 331 5.40 -1.88 -14.00
N VAL A 332 4.66 -1.22 -14.88
CA VAL A 332 3.28 -0.74 -14.59
C VAL A 332 2.37 -1.92 -14.22
N ILE A 333 2.52 -3.05 -14.91
CA ILE A 333 1.63 -4.21 -14.75
C ILE A 333 2.08 -5.09 -13.58
N PHE A 334 3.37 -5.35 -13.42
CA PHE A 334 3.86 -6.40 -12.51
C PHE A 334 4.35 -5.88 -11.16
N ARG A 335 4.83 -4.62 -11.04
CA ARG A 335 5.25 -4.09 -9.73
C ARG A 335 4.10 -3.91 -8.73
N GLN A 336 2.84 -3.93 -9.18
CA GLN A 336 1.68 -3.99 -8.29
C GLN A 336 1.73 -5.20 -7.34
N THR A 337 2.47 -6.26 -7.66
CA THR A 337 2.63 -7.44 -6.80
C THR A 337 3.39 -7.15 -5.51
N GLN A 338 4.05 -6.00 -5.39
CA GLN A 338 4.54 -5.48 -4.11
C GLN A 338 3.40 -5.17 -3.13
N LEU A 339 2.18 -4.87 -3.63
CA LEU A 339 0.94 -4.81 -2.85
C LEU A 339 0.16 -6.13 -2.92
N ALA A 340 0.82 -7.28 -2.81
CA ALA A 340 0.19 -8.56 -3.09
C ALA A 340 -1.00 -8.89 -2.19
N ARG A 341 -0.98 -8.40 -0.94
CA ARG A 341 -2.02 -8.65 0.07
C ARG A 341 -2.39 -7.36 0.80
N PRO A 342 -2.89 -6.34 0.09
CA PRO A 342 -3.17 -5.04 0.67
C PRO A 342 -4.33 -5.12 1.68
N LEU A 343 -4.21 -4.35 2.75
CA LEU A 343 -5.21 -4.15 3.78
C LEU A 343 -5.51 -2.66 3.88
N ALA A 344 -6.74 -2.27 3.66
CA ALA A 344 -7.16 -0.88 3.67
C ALA A 344 -8.42 -0.67 4.53
N ALA A 345 -8.53 0.52 5.11
CA ALA A 345 -9.75 1.04 5.73
C ALA A 345 -10.44 2.05 4.81
N PRO A 346 -11.73 2.35 5.02
CA PRO A 346 -12.46 3.37 4.28
C PRO A 346 -11.80 4.75 4.35
N PRO A 347 -11.98 5.61 3.32
CA PRO A 347 -11.59 7.01 3.40
C PRO A 347 -12.28 7.71 4.58
N GLY A 348 -11.52 8.53 5.32
CA GLY A 348 -12.05 9.26 6.48
C GLY A 348 -12.09 8.43 7.78
N THR A 349 -11.51 7.24 7.81
CA THR A 349 -11.26 6.52 9.08
C THR A 349 -10.36 7.37 9.99
N PRO A 350 -10.69 7.53 11.30
CA PRO A 350 -9.92 8.35 12.23
C PRO A 350 -8.44 7.96 12.27
N ALA A 351 -7.56 8.96 12.19
CA ALA A 351 -6.11 8.77 12.04
C ALA A 351 -5.49 7.95 13.18
N ASN A 352 -5.94 8.13 14.42
CA ASN A 352 -5.47 7.35 15.57
C ASN A 352 -5.82 5.86 15.44
N ARG A 353 -6.99 5.52 14.89
CA ARG A 353 -7.39 4.12 14.64
C ARG A 353 -6.59 3.52 13.48
N VAL A 354 -6.36 4.29 12.41
CA VAL A 354 -5.48 3.86 11.30
C VAL A 354 -4.08 3.57 11.81
N ALA A 355 -3.50 4.46 12.63
CA ALA A 355 -2.17 4.27 13.22
C ALA A 355 -2.11 3.01 14.10
N ALA A 356 -3.14 2.77 14.92
CA ALA A 356 -3.24 1.56 15.74
C ALA A 356 -3.34 0.28 14.90
N LEU A 357 -4.15 0.28 13.83
CA LEU A 357 -4.28 -0.85 12.90
C LEU A 357 -2.98 -1.13 12.13
N ARG A 358 -2.26 -0.10 11.69
CA ARG A 358 -0.93 -0.21 11.06
C ARG A 358 0.07 -0.89 11.99
N LYS A 359 0.17 -0.40 13.22
CA LYS A 359 1.04 -0.98 14.26
C LYS A 359 0.65 -2.42 14.56
N ALA A 360 -0.64 -2.70 14.71
CA ALA A 360 -1.17 -4.04 15.00
C ALA A 360 -0.88 -5.04 13.87
N MET A 361 -1.03 -4.65 12.60
CA MET A 361 -0.73 -5.52 11.46
C MET A 361 0.75 -5.94 11.45
N LEU A 362 1.67 -4.99 11.60
CA LEU A 362 3.10 -5.29 11.62
C LEU A 362 3.48 -6.13 12.84
N ALA A 363 2.93 -5.83 14.01
CA ALA A 363 3.17 -6.60 15.23
C ALA A 363 2.61 -8.03 15.11
N ALA A 364 1.43 -8.20 14.51
CA ALA A 364 0.85 -9.53 14.28
C ALA A 364 1.73 -10.37 13.33
N ILE A 365 2.25 -9.77 12.25
CA ILE A 365 3.14 -10.47 11.30
C ILE A 365 4.49 -10.82 11.94
N ALA A 366 4.99 -9.98 12.84
CA ALA A 366 6.23 -10.23 13.57
C ALA A 366 6.08 -11.26 14.69
N ASP A 367 4.84 -11.59 15.10
CA ASP A 367 4.52 -12.48 16.22
C ASP A 367 5.04 -13.90 15.99
N PRO A 368 5.82 -14.47 16.93
CA PRO A 368 6.31 -15.85 16.83
C PRO A 368 5.21 -16.89 16.61
N ALA A 369 4.02 -16.70 17.22
CA ALA A 369 2.90 -17.63 17.05
C ALA A 369 2.33 -17.59 15.62
N LEU A 370 2.25 -16.40 14.99
CA LEU A 370 1.88 -16.29 13.57
C LEU A 370 2.94 -16.94 12.69
N LYS A 371 4.23 -16.68 12.94
CA LYS A 371 5.33 -17.28 12.17
C LYS A 371 5.32 -18.79 12.25
N ALA A 372 5.07 -19.35 13.44
CA ALA A 372 4.95 -20.81 13.62
C ALA A 372 3.76 -21.41 12.85
N ASP A 373 2.60 -20.72 12.84
CA ASP A 373 1.45 -21.15 12.04
C ASP A 373 1.70 -21.00 10.53
N ALA A 374 2.37 -19.93 10.10
CA ALA A 374 2.76 -19.70 8.71
C ALA A 374 3.73 -20.77 8.20
N ALA A 375 4.70 -21.17 9.01
CA ALA A 375 5.69 -22.20 8.65
C ALA A 375 5.03 -23.56 8.35
N LYS A 376 3.92 -23.91 9.01
CA LYS A 376 3.14 -25.14 8.71
C LYS A 376 2.65 -25.17 7.27
N SER A 377 2.39 -23.98 6.69
CA SER A 377 1.95 -23.80 5.30
C SER A 377 3.08 -23.33 4.38
N LYS A 378 4.33 -23.31 4.85
CA LYS A 378 5.51 -22.77 4.15
C LYS A 378 5.28 -21.34 3.62
N LEU A 379 4.52 -20.55 4.37
CA LEU A 379 4.28 -19.14 4.09
C LEU A 379 5.32 -18.29 4.82
N GLU A 380 5.89 -17.34 4.08
CA GLU A 380 6.74 -16.29 4.61
C GLU A 380 6.04 -14.95 4.39
N PHE A 381 6.29 -14.00 5.28
CA PHE A 381 5.69 -12.67 5.18
C PHE A 381 6.75 -11.61 4.92
N ALA A 382 6.51 -10.77 3.92
CA ALA A 382 7.29 -9.57 3.62
C ALA A 382 6.32 -8.38 3.58
N PRO A 383 5.93 -7.80 4.74
CA PRO A 383 4.93 -6.74 4.79
C PRO A 383 5.48 -5.43 4.23
N LEU A 384 4.56 -4.59 3.70
CA LEU A 384 4.75 -3.14 3.56
C LEU A 384 3.91 -2.44 4.62
N ASN A 385 4.44 -1.39 5.23
CA ASN A 385 3.64 -0.53 6.10
C ASN A 385 2.67 0.34 5.30
N GLY A 386 1.79 1.08 6.00
CA GLY A 386 0.75 1.87 5.34
C GLY A 386 1.29 3.05 4.52
N ASP A 387 2.40 3.64 4.95
CA ASP A 387 3.00 4.77 4.23
C ASP A 387 3.75 4.30 2.98
N GLU A 388 4.46 3.16 3.06
CA GLU A 388 5.07 2.51 1.91
C GLU A 388 4.02 2.08 0.87
N ALA A 389 2.88 1.53 1.32
CA ALA A 389 1.77 1.16 0.45
C ALA A 389 1.17 2.38 -0.26
N GLN A 390 0.98 3.48 0.45
CA GLN A 390 0.51 4.76 -0.11
C GLN A 390 1.52 5.32 -1.13
N ALA A 391 2.80 5.39 -0.78
CA ALA A 391 3.85 5.91 -1.66
C ALA A 391 3.98 5.08 -2.96
N LEU A 392 3.89 3.76 -2.85
CA LEU A 392 3.89 2.88 -4.02
C LEU A 392 2.71 3.15 -4.94
N LEU A 393 1.51 3.37 -4.38
CA LEU A 393 0.33 3.70 -5.16
C LEU A 393 0.46 5.06 -5.87
N GLU A 394 0.94 6.08 -5.16
CA GLU A 394 1.19 7.40 -5.75
C GLU A 394 2.18 7.32 -6.92
N LYS A 395 3.22 6.49 -6.79
CA LYS A 395 4.17 6.23 -7.87
C LYS A 395 3.49 5.62 -9.11
N PHE A 396 2.54 4.68 -8.93
CA PHE A 396 1.76 4.15 -10.06
C PHE A 396 0.92 5.23 -10.73
N TYR A 397 0.29 6.11 -9.94
CA TYR A 397 -0.56 7.18 -10.47
C TYR A 397 0.24 8.35 -11.08
N ALA A 398 1.54 8.43 -10.83
CA ALA A 398 2.47 9.35 -11.48
C ALA A 398 3.07 8.78 -12.79
N THR A 399 2.70 7.56 -13.20
CA THR A 399 3.20 6.95 -14.45
C THR A 399 2.75 7.75 -15.67
N PRO A 400 3.64 8.04 -16.63
CA PRO A 400 3.29 8.74 -17.86
C PRO A 400 2.13 8.09 -18.61
N PRO A 401 1.17 8.89 -19.16
CA PRO A 401 -0.03 8.37 -19.81
C PRO A 401 0.24 7.42 -20.99
N GLU A 402 1.32 7.64 -21.73
CA GLU A 402 1.73 6.79 -22.87
C GLU A 402 2.14 5.39 -22.41
N LEU A 403 2.81 5.24 -21.27
CA LEU A 403 3.14 3.93 -20.68
C LEU A 403 1.88 3.23 -20.16
N ILE A 404 0.95 3.99 -19.57
CA ILE A 404 -0.36 3.46 -19.15
C ILE A 404 -1.12 2.93 -20.37
N LYS A 405 -1.18 3.69 -21.48
CA LYS A 405 -1.85 3.27 -22.71
C LYS A 405 -1.24 1.97 -23.28
N LYS A 406 0.09 1.87 -23.30
CA LYS A 406 0.78 0.64 -23.73
C LYS A 406 0.49 -0.54 -22.80
N ALA A 407 0.50 -0.32 -21.48
CA ALA A 407 0.15 -1.35 -20.51
C ALA A 407 -1.31 -1.81 -20.68
N MET A 408 -2.25 -0.88 -20.91
CA MET A 408 -3.66 -1.19 -21.22
C MET A 408 -3.78 -2.08 -22.46
N ALA A 409 -3.08 -1.77 -23.54
CA ALA A 409 -3.10 -2.57 -24.74
C ALA A 409 -2.63 -4.02 -24.47
N LEU A 410 -1.57 -4.19 -23.66
CA LEU A 410 -1.05 -5.52 -23.30
C LEU A 410 -2.04 -6.33 -22.44
N ILE A 411 -2.81 -5.69 -21.59
CA ILE A 411 -3.86 -6.38 -20.81
C ILE A 411 -5.20 -6.49 -21.56
N GLY A 412 -5.23 -6.16 -22.86
CA GLY A 412 -6.40 -6.30 -23.73
C GLY A 412 -7.46 -5.21 -23.53
N ARG A 413 -7.05 -3.99 -23.16
CA ARG A 413 -7.92 -2.82 -23.02
C ARG A 413 -7.65 -1.79 -24.13
N LYS A 414 -8.68 -1.05 -24.50
CA LYS A 414 -8.61 0.06 -25.47
C LYS A 414 -8.51 1.40 -24.76
#